data_e45be428cb91c55ba1fa02f783b0a18e
#
_entry.id   e45be428cb91c55ba1fa02f783b0a18e
#
_cell.length_a   1.000
_cell.length_b   1.000
_cell.length_c   1.000
_cell.angle_alpha   90.00
_cell.angle_beta   90.00
_cell.angle_gamma   90.00
#
_symmetry.space_group_name_H-M   'P 1'
#
loop_
_entity.id
_entity.type
_entity.pdbx_description
1 polymer ?
#
loop_
_entity_poly.entity_id
_entity_poly.type
_entity_poly.pdbx_seq_one_letter_code
_entity_poly.pdbx_strand_id
1 'polypeptide(L)'
;MITVDFSKRGGAGLCDFLCDSIRAQIRGGQLPADEKLPSKRALASHLGVSVITVQNAYEQLIGEGYIYSIEKKGFFVTDIALESAPAAAPTFPSTSSGAPSTTPPSPATAEEAYSTTARPPSTAHSLFFDFRNNATSSERFPFSQWAHEMRSVLSAGDQKLLQRQTVSGIYELRLAISRYLASFRNMRVTPEQIIIGAGTESLYSMLVQFFGSGKKIAVENPGYHKIAKIFEANGARAIPVQIDQQGIPPALLEQNQIDIIHISPSHHFPTGRVMPIRRRLELLNWAEQAPGRYIIEDDYDSEFRFAGKPLPTMQASGTGRVIYVNTFSKTIAPSFRISYMILPPALTGDFQKKLGFYSCPVSAFEQFTLAHFIDDGLYERHLIRMKNYYRNLRNAFIYALEKSRISPLLTIQEEEAGLHFLLSFKTSQSGDQLKSAFLTQGLNLPLLSEFYYRRDYEEAVTGKQGSTISPPDFEPAGQAGSASFPGARTFVINYSALEKEKIPAVVKRMESALQCKV
;
A
#
# COMPACT_ATOMS: atom_id res chain seq x y z
N MET A 1 -21.25 24.72 17.65
CA MET A 1 -21.67 23.82 18.77
C MET A 1 -22.26 22.55 18.13
N ILE A 2 -21.81 21.36 18.56
CA ILE A 2 -22.26 20.09 17.97
C ILE A 2 -23.75 19.89 18.27
N THR A 3 -24.55 19.79 17.22
CA THR A 3 -26.00 19.53 17.32
C THR A 3 -26.30 18.18 16.72
N VAL A 4 -27.01 17.31 17.46
CA VAL A 4 -27.35 15.95 17.04
C VAL A 4 -28.83 15.71 17.31
N ASP A 5 -29.58 15.39 16.26
CA ASP A 5 -31.00 15.04 16.37
C ASP A 5 -31.16 13.52 16.50
N PHE A 6 -31.22 13.02 17.71
CA PHE A 6 -31.37 11.59 17.99
C PHE A 6 -32.72 11.00 17.57
N SER A 7 -33.73 11.82 17.21
CA SER A 7 -35.00 11.30 16.69
C SER A 7 -34.81 10.58 15.35
N LYS A 8 -33.78 10.97 14.60
CA LYS A 8 -33.43 10.38 13.30
C LYS A 8 -32.55 9.14 13.39
N ARG A 9 -32.28 8.62 14.60
CA ARG A 9 -31.35 7.50 14.85
C ARG A 9 -31.80 6.18 14.21
N GLY A 10 -33.10 5.94 14.04
CA GLY A 10 -33.61 4.63 13.63
C GLY A 10 -33.21 3.54 14.64
N GLY A 11 -32.68 2.45 14.15
CA GLY A 11 -32.19 1.33 14.98
C GLY A 11 -30.72 1.40 15.40
N ALA A 12 -29.98 2.47 15.04
CA ALA A 12 -28.55 2.60 15.34
C ALA A 12 -28.25 2.83 16.83
N GLY A 13 -27.09 2.40 17.30
CA GLY A 13 -26.62 2.69 18.67
C GLY A 13 -26.38 4.18 18.89
N LEU A 14 -26.55 4.67 20.13
CA LEU A 14 -26.35 6.10 20.48
C LEU A 14 -24.92 6.57 20.16
N CYS A 15 -23.92 5.73 20.41
CA CYS A 15 -22.51 6.01 20.14
C CYS A 15 -22.25 6.12 18.64
N ASP A 16 -22.74 5.15 17.87
CA ASP A 16 -22.52 5.11 16.42
C ASP A 16 -23.18 6.29 15.72
N PHE A 17 -24.43 6.60 16.10
CA PHE A 17 -25.16 7.73 15.56
C PHE A 17 -24.49 9.08 15.91
N LEU A 18 -23.93 9.21 17.11
CA LEU A 18 -23.17 10.38 17.51
C LEU A 18 -21.89 10.52 16.68
N CYS A 19 -21.16 9.42 16.47
CA CYS A 19 -19.97 9.41 15.60
C CYS A 19 -20.31 9.82 14.17
N ASP A 20 -21.37 9.24 13.60
CA ASP A 20 -21.81 9.55 12.23
C ASP A 20 -22.21 11.02 12.09
N SER A 21 -22.91 11.56 13.07
CA SER A 21 -23.33 12.96 13.08
C SER A 21 -22.14 13.91 13.15
N ILE A 22 -21.16 13.63 14.01
CA ILE A 22 -19.93 14.46 14.12
C ILE A 22 -19.11 14.34 12.82
N ARG A 23 -18.96 13.15 12.27
CA ARG A 23 -18.29 12.95 10.95
C ARG A 23 -18.94 13.77 9.84
N ALA A 24 -20.28 13.72 9.76
CA ALA A 24 -21.00 14.47 8.75
C ALA A 24 -20.78 15.98 8.89
N GLN A 25 -20.77 16.51 10.13
CA GLN A 25 -20.51 17.92 10.40
C GLN A 25 -19.08 18.33 10.05
N ILE A 26 -18.09 17.47 10.35
CA ILE A 26 -16.68 17.71 9.98
C ILE A 26 -16.53 17.67 8.45
N ARG A 27 -17.07 16.65 7.79
CA ARG A 27 -17.03 16.52 6.32
C ARG A 27 -17.78 17.65 5.60
N GLY A 28 -18.88 18.11 6.16
CA GLY A 28 -19.68 19.22 5.65
C GLY A 28 -19.10 20.60 5.96
N GLY A 29 -17.94 20.70 6.61
CA GLY A 29 -17.29 21.97 6.96
C GLY A 29 -17.98 22.74 8.09
N GLN A 30 -19.01 22.18 8.72
CA GLN A 30 -19.71 22.81 9.87
C GLN A 30 -18.85 22.83 11.13
N LEU A 31 -17.90 21.90 11.23
CA LEU A 31 -16.84 21.87 12.23
C LEU A 31 -15.50 22.03 11.49
N PRO A 32 -14.95 23.25 11.45
CA PRO A 32 -13.71 23.49 10.70
C PRO A 32 -12.49 22.83 11.36
N ALA A 33 -11.43 22.69 10.59
CA ALA A 33 -10.16 22.19 11.08
C ALA A 33 -9.64 23.00 12.27
N ASP A 34 -9.03 22.30 13.23
CA ASP A 34 -8.49 22.84 14.48
C ASP A 34 -9.53 23.47 15.43
N GLU A 35 -10.84 23.36 15.11
CA GLU A 35 -11.87 23.78 16.04
C GLU A 35 -11.82 22.93 17.31
N LYS A 36 -11.87 23.61 18.45
CA LYS A 36 -11.90 22.96 19.76
C LYS A 36 -13.29 22.39 20.04
N LEU A 37 -13.37 21.08 20.23
CA LEU A 37 -14.60 20.39 20.60
C LEU A 37 -14.89 20.52 22.09
N PRO A 38 -16.19 20.44 22.48
CA PRO A 38 -16.58 20.42 23.89
C PRO A 38 -15.91 19.28 24.66
N SER A 39 -15.73 19.47 25.97
CA SER A 39 -15.27 18.35 26.81
C SER A 39 -16.30 17.21 26.82
N LYS A 40 -15.86 16.00 27.11
CA LYS A 40 -16.74 14.81 27.21
C LYS A 40 -17.96 15.06 28.10
N ARG A 41 -17.76 15.71 29.25
CA ARG A 41 -18.85 16.06 30.20
C ARG A 41 -19.77 17.13 29.63
N ALA A 42 -19.20 18.18 29.02
CA ALA A 42 -19.99 19.29 28.47
C ALA A 42 -20.86 18.80 27.29
N LEU A 43 -20.32 17.97 26.40
CA LEU A 43 -21.09 17.44 25.28
C LEU A 43 -22.18 16.45 25.77
N ALA A 44 -21.85 15.60 26.73
CA ALA A 44 -22.82 14.64 27.31
C ALA A 44 -24.01 15.38 27.94
N SER A 45 -23.76 16.44 28.72
CA SER A 45 -24.79 17.29 29.32
C SER A 45 -25.63 18.00 28.24
N HIS A 46 -24.98 18.53 27.19
CA HIS A 46 -25.66 19.25 26.11
C HIS A 46 -26.59 18.36 25.29
N LEU A 47 -26.15 17.13 25.03
CA LEU A 47 -26.89 16.18 24.19
C LEU A 47 -27.85 15.26 24.99
N GLY A 48 -27.85 15.33 26.33
CA GLY A 48 -28.67 14.47 27.17
C GLY A 48 -28.28 12.98 27.12
N VAL A 49 -26.99 12.67 26.86
CA VAL A 49 -26.47 11.29 26.79
C VAL A 49 -25.45 11.01 27.91
N SER A 50 -25.10 9.74 28.12
CA SER A 50 -24.11 9.38 29.12
C SER A 50 -22.70 9.87 28.74
N VAL A 51 -21.89 10.23 29.75
CA VAL A 51 -20.47 10.60 29.52
C VAL A 51 -19.69 9.47 28.83
N ILE A 52 -20.04 8.21 29.14
CA ILE A 52 -19.44 7.02 28.54
C ILE A 52 -19.75 6.95 27.03
N THR A 53 -20.98 7.30 26.63
CA THR A 53 -21.36 7.36 25.21
C THR A 53 -20.48 8.37 24.45
N VAL A 54 -20.30 9.57 24.99
CA VAL A 54 -19.45 10.59 24.37
C VAL A 54 -17.97 10.19 24.41
N GLN A 55 -17.53 9.56 25.49
CA GLN A 55 -16.17 9.06 25.60
C GLN A 55 -15.87 8.03 24.50
N ASN A 56 -16.71 7.04 24.36
CA ASN A 56 -16.56 6.01 23.33
C ASN A 56 -16.60 6.63 21.92
N ALA A 57 -17.50 7.59 21.68
CA ALA A 57 -17.58 8.30 20.41
C ALA A 57 -16.29 9.12 20.13
N TYR A 58 -15.76 9.82 21.11
CA TYR A 58 -14.50 10.57 20.93
C TYR A 58 -13.31 9.65 20.75
N GLU A 59 -13.22 8.55 21.49
CA GLU A 59 -12.17 7.53 21.32
C GLU A 59 -12.24 6.90 19.94
N GLN A 60 -13.46 6.63 19.44
CA GLN A 60 -13.67 6.15 18.09
C GLN A 60 -13.24 7.21 17.05
N LEU A 61 -13.68 8.47 17.19
CA LEU A 61 -13.34 9.56 16.27
C LEU A 61 -11.84 9.90 16.29
N ILE A 62 -11.17 9.78 17.45
CA ILE A 62 -9.70 9.89 17.54
C ILE A 62 -9.05 8.72 16.81
N GLY A 63 -9.54 7.51 17.07
CA GLY A 63 -9.10 6.31 16.36
C GLY A 63 -9.29 6.40 14.86
N GLU A 64 -10.33 7.09 14.42
CA GLU A 64 -10.67 7.34 13.03
C GLU A 64 -9.89 8.53 12.43
N GLY A 65 -9.21 9.32 13.26
CA GLY A 65 -8.44 10.47 12.81
C GLY A 65 -9.29 11.70 12.46
N TYR A 66 -10.59 11.72 12.77
CA TYR A 66 -11.45 12.88 12.57
C TYR A 66 -11.20 13.96 13.62
N ILE A 67 -10.78 13.55 14.81
CA ILE A 67 -10.39 14.47 15.88
C ILE A 67 -9.08 14.01 16.50
N TYR A 68 -8.37 14.92 17.14
CA TYR A 68 -7.17 14.64 17.91
C TYR A 68 -7.25 15.24 19.30
N SER A 69 -6.49 14.69 20.24
CA SER A 69 -6.42 15.20 21.61
C SER A 69 -5.06 15.82 21.90
N ILE A 70 -5.06 16.98 22.54
CA ILE A 70 -3.85 17.57 23.10
C ILE A 70 -3.96 17.47 24.62
N GLU A 71 -2.94 16.93 25.27
CA GLU A 71 -2.90 16.77 26.72
C GLU A 71 -3.15 18.12 27.42
N LYS A 72 -4.07 18.13 28.37
CA LYS A 72 -4.52 19.31 29.14
C LYS A 72 -5.21 20.43 28.34
N LYS A 73 -5.28 20.34 27.00
CA LYS A 73 -5.94 21.33 26.13
C LYS A 73 -7.31 20.88 25.62
N GLY A 74 -7.53 19.57 25.43
CA GLY A 74 -8.82 19.00 25.03
C GLY A 74 -8.79 18.35 23.65
N PHE A 75 -9.95 18.29 22.99
CA PHE A 75 -10.17 17.63 21.71
C PHE A 75 -10.33 18.68 20.61
N PHE A 76 -9.79 18.38 19.43
CA PHE A 76 -9.76 19.30 18.29
C PHE A 76 -10.11 18.53 17.01
N VAL A 77 -10.75 19.19 16.07
CA VAL A 77 -11.04 18.65 14.74
C VAL A 77 -9.75 18.53 13.95
N THR A 78 -9.52 17.36 13.37
CA THR A 78 -8.39 17.18 12.45
C THR A 78 -8.67 17.94 11.15
N ASP A 79 -7.67 18.62 10.61
CA ASP A 79 -7.76 19.22 9.28
C ASP A 79 -7.90 18.10 8.23
N ILE A 80 -9.13 17.76 7.92
CA ILE A 80 -9.49 16.89 6.82
C ILE A 80 -9.75 17.86 5.66
N ALA A 81 -8.71 18.18 4.88
CA ALA A 81 -8.86 19.05 3.72
C ALA A 81 -9.84 18.40 2.70
N LEU A 82 -11.11 18.61 2.92
CA LEU A 82 -12.19 18.35 1.99
C LEU A 82 -12.62 19.71 1.45
N GLU A 83 -12.06 20.12 0.33
CA GLU A 83 -12.75 21.11 -0.48
C GLU A 83 -14.03 20.45 -1.01
N SER A 84 -15.13 20.78 -0.34
CA SER A 84 -16.49 20.33 -0.70
C SER A 84 -16.94 21.08 -1.93
N ALA A 85 -17.11 20.36 -3.04
CA ALA A 85 -18.06 20.77 -4.08
C ALA A 85 -19.04 19.62 -4.30
N PRO A 86 -20.37 19.83 -4.23
CA PRO A 86 -21.33 18.80 -4.56
C PRO A 86 -21.29 18.57 -6.07
N ALA A 87 -20.81 17.40 -6.48
CA ALA A 87 -20.84 17.01 -7.88
C ALA A 87 -22.23 16.49 -8.23
N ALA A 88 -22.93 17.22 -9.10
CA ALA A 88 -24.08 16.71 -9.84
C ALA A 88 -23.66 15.47 -10.63
N ALA A 89 -24.43 14.40 -10.52
CA ALA A 89 -24.21 13.18 -11.28
C ALA A 89 -24.39 13.43 -12.78
N PRO A 90 -23.44 13.04 -13.63
CA PRO A 90 -23.64 13.11 -15.06
C PRO A 90 -24.56 11.97 -15.51
N THR A 91 -25.67 12.33 -16.14
CA THR A 91 -26.55 11.43 -16.90
C THR A 91 -25.90 11.11 -18.25
N PHE A 92 -25.77 9.82 -18.57
CA PHE A 92 -25.28 9.36 -19.87
C PHE A 92 -26.35 8.58 -20.66
N PRO A 93 -26.41 8.72 -21.99
CA PRO A 93 -27.35 7.99 -22.82
C PRO A 93 -26.88 6.56 -23.12
N SER A 94 -27.84 5.65 -23.12
CA SER A 94 -27.68 4.25 -23.50
C SER A 94 -27.71 4.08 -25.02
N THR A 95 -26.71 3.42 -25.61
CA THR A 95 -26.81 2.92 -26.99
C THR A 95 -26.50 1.42 -27.03
N SER A 96 -27.46 0.71 -27.59
CA SER A 96 -27.40 -0.72 -27.88
C SER A 96 -26.83 -0.96 -29.29
N SER A 97 -25.97 -1.97 -29.48
CA SER A 97 -25.84 -2.65 -30.77
C SER A 97 -25.15 -4.01 -30.66
N GLY A 98 -25.66 -4.92 -31.45
CA GLY A 98 -25.52 -6.36 -31.44
C GLY A 98 -24.20 -6.94 -31.97
N ALA A 99 -24.03 -8.20 -31.65
CA ALA A 99 -22.91 -9.04 -32.02
C ALA A 99 -23.23 -10.00 -33.16
N PRO A 100 -22.23 -10.45 -33.93
CA PRO A 100 -22.33 -11.72 -34.66
C PRO A 100 -21.42 -12.79 -34.06
N SER A 101 -21.93 -14.01 -34.04
CA SER A 101 -21.33 -15.24 -33.56
C SER A 101 -20.40 -15.87 -34.59
N THR A 102 -19.24 -16.37 -34.17
CA THR A 102 -18.50 -17.40 -34.90
C THR A 102 -17.84 -18.39 -33.92
N THR A 103 -18.02 -19.65 -34.19
CA THR A 103 -17.58 -20.81 -33.41
C THR A 103 -16.11 -21.16 -33.69
N PRO A 104 -15.29 -21.62 -32.72
CA PRO A 104 -13.96 -22.13 -32.93
C PRO A 104 -13.89 -23.68 -32.85
N PRO A 105 -12.84 -24.32 -33.41
CA PRO A 105 -12.65 -25.78 -33.39
C PRO A 105 -11.97 -26.28 -32.12
N SER A 106 -12.18 -27.56 -31.86
CA SER A 106 -11.80 -28.37 -30.68
C SER A 106 -10.29 -28.68 -30.57
N PRO A 107 -9.73 -28.84 -29.38
CA PRO A 107 -8.32 -29.14 -29.19
C PRO A 107 -8.00 -30.64 -29.02
N ALA A 108 -6.81 -31.02 -29.47
CA ALA A 108 -6.20 -32.31 -29.22
C ALA A 108 -5.43 -32.34 -27.89
N THR A 109 -5.48 -33.49 -27.26
CA THR A 109 -4.90 -33.86 -25.99
C THR A 109 -3.37 -33.90 -25.96
N ALA A 110 -2.79 -33.36 -24.88
CA ALA A 110 -1.47 -33.77 -24.40
C ALA A 110 -1.45 -33.74 -22.87
N GLU A 111 -1.53 -34.94 -22.30
CA GLU A 111 -1.14 -35.18 -20.92
C GLU A 111 0.38 -35.22 -20.83
N GLU A 112 1.01 -34.36 -20.07
CA GLU A 112 2.36 -34.56 -19.56
C GLU A 112 2.47 -34.21 -18.08
N ALA A 113 3.09 -35.16 -17.39
CA ALA A 113 3.21 -35.38 -16.00
C ALA A 113 3.77 -34.20 -15.20
N TYR A 114 3.04 -33.72 -14.21
CA TYR A 114 3.58 -32.94 -13.10
C TYR A 114 4.31 -33.87 -12.11
N SER A 115 5.63 -33.89 -12.22
CA SER A 115 6.50 -34.49 -11.22
C SER A 115 6.41 -33.67 -9.92
N THR A 116 5.95 -34.29 -8.86
CA THR A 116 6.04 -33.83 -7.48
C THR A 116 7.51 -33.72 -7.09
N THR A 117 8.05 -32.51 -7.15
CA THR A 117 9.38 -32.23 -6.64
C THR A 117 9.39 -32.26 -5.13
N ALA A 118 10.30 -33.06 -4.62
CA ALA A 118 10.58 -33.34 -3.23
C ALA A 118 10.66 -32.09 -2.36
N ARG A 119 10.06 -32.19 -1.18
CA ARG A 119 10.26 -31.33 -0.02
C ARG A 119 11.76 -31.15 0.22
N PRO A 120 12.32 -29.93 0.28
CA PRO A 120 13.73 -29.73 0.57
C PRO A 120 14.07 -30.32 1.95
N PRO A 121 15.31 -30.82 2.16
CA PRO A 121 15.71 -31.47 3.40
C PRO A 121 15.59 -30.50 4.57
N SER A 122 14.96 -30.97 5.63
CA SER A 122 14.73 -30.24 6.87
C SER A 122 16.01 -30.12 7.70
N THR A 123 16.86 -29.13 7.39
CA THR A 123 17.83 -28.57 8.31
C THR A 123 17.51 -27.10 8.63
N ALA A 124 16.24 -26.72 8.51
CA ALA A 124 15.77 -25.43 8.94
C ALA A 124 15.69 -25.43 10.48
N HIS A 125 16.63 -24.80 11.16
CA HIS A 125 16.39 -24.29 12.51
C HIS A 125 15.03 -23.60 12.48
N SER A 126 14.06 -24.04 13.31
CA SER A 126 12.74 -23.43 13.32
C SER A 126 12.88 -21.95 13.68
N LEU A 127 12.62 -21.07 12.72
CA LEU A 127 12.71 -19.63 12.96
C LEU A 127 11.68 -19.25 14.04
N PHE A 128 12.10 -18.45 15.00
CA PHE A 128 11.20 -17.86 15.97
C PHE A 128 10.39 -16.75 15.32
N PHE A 129 11.04 -15.92 14.48
CA PHE A 129 10.36 -14.89 13.69
C PHE A 129 11.14 -14.55 12.41
N ASP A 130 10.39 -14.38 11.30
CA ASP A 130 10.95 -13.99 10.00
C ASP A 130 10.47 -12.58 9.61
N PHE A 131 11.38 -11.60 9.67
CA PHE A 131 11.14 -10.22 9.28
C PHE A 131 11.08 -10.00 7.76
N ARG A 132 11.33 -11.02 6.94
CA ARG A 132 11.04 -10.98 5.49
C ARG A 132 9.55 -11.10 5.20
N ASN A 133 8.80 -11.69 6.14
CA ASN A 133 7.37 -11.88 5.98
C ASN A 133 6.63 -10.55 6.08
N ASN A 134 6.25 -10.02 4.93
CA ASN A 134 5.48 -8.78 4.81
C ASN A 134 3.96 -9.07 4.72
N ALA A 135 3.49 -10.10 5.43
CA ALA A 135 2.07 -10.45 5.53
C ALA A 135 1.37 -9.60 6.61
N THR A 136 0.13 -9.24 6.36
CA THR A 136 -0.73 -8.63 7.38
C THR A 136 -1.29 -9.70 8.30
N SER A 137 -1.63 -9.32 9.54
CA SER A 137 -2.18 -10.26 10.53
C SER A 137 -3.52 -10.84 10.07
N SER A 138 -3.58 -12.17 9.90
CA SER A 138 -4.81 -12.89 9.51
C SER A 138 -5.89 -12.85 10.59
N GLU A 139 -5.51 -12.69 11.86
CA GLU A 139 -6.45 -12.58 12.99
C GLU A 139 -7.32 -11.33 12.94
N ARG A 140 -6.88 -10.31 12.19
CA ARG A 140 -7.59 -9.04 12.06
C ARG A 140 -8.57 -9.00 10.89
N PHE A 141 -8.63 -10.06 10.09
CA PHE A 141 -9.61 -10.13 9.01
C PHE A 141 -11.04 -10.08 9.57
N PRO A 142 -11.92 -9.25 9.02
CA PRO A 142 -13.27 -9.04 9.53
C PRO A 142 -14.23 -10.14 9.09
N PHE A 143 -13.99 -11.40 9.50
CA PHE A 143 -14.71 -12.59 9.05
C PHE A 143 -16.23 -12.47 9.11
N SER A 144 -16.78 -11.95 10.21
CA SER A 144 -18.23 -11.88 10.38
C SER A 144 -18.86 -10.87 9.42
N GLN A 145 -18.26 -9.71 9.22
CA GLN A 145 -18.74 -8.69 8.28
C GLN A 145 -18.59 -9.20 6.84
N TRP A 146 -17.42 -9.75 6.51
CA TRP A 146 -17.19 -10.32 5.18
C TRP A 146 -18.17 -11.44 4.83
N ALA A 147 -18.40 -12.37 5.77
CA ALA A 147 -19.36 -13.44 5.59
C ALA A 147 -20.81 -12.94 5.51
N HIS A 148 -21.14 -11.83 6.16
CA HIS A 148 -22.45 -11.19 6.03
C HIS A 148 -22.66 -10.66 4.61
N GLU A 149 -21.72 -9.87 4.10
CA GLU A 149 -21.78 -9.31 2.74
C GLU A 149 -21.81 -10.43 1.68
N MET A 150 -20.98 -11.45 1.83
CA MET A 150 -20.97 -12.58 0.90
C MET A 150 -22.31 -13.32 0.88
N ARG A 151 -22.92 -13.56 2.05
CA ARG A 151 -24.27 -14.16 2.12
C ARG A 151 -25.32 -13.27 1.47
N SER A 152 -25.25 -11.96 1.66
CA SER A 152 -26.14 -10.99 1.01
C SER A 152 -26.05 -11.09 -0.52
N VAL A 153 -24.83 -11.09 -1.05
CA VAL A 153 -24.55 -11.25 -2.49
C VAL A 153 -25.14 -12.57 -3.02
N LEU A 154 -24.90 -13.68 -2.33
CA LEU A 154 -25.39 -15.00 -2.75
C LEU A 154 -26.91 -15.08 -2.66
N SER A 155 -27.51 -14.52 -1.60
CA SER A 155 -28.98 -14.56 -1.38
C SER A 155 -29.75 -13.69 -2.37
N ALA A 156 -29.12 -12.64 -2.91
CA ALA A 156 -29.72 -11.82 -3.95
C ALA A 156 -29.97 -12.61 -5.25
N GLY A 157 -29.22 -13.70 -5.49
CA GLY A 157 -29.41 -14.59 -6.64
C GLY A 157 -29.25 -13.90 -8.00
N ASP A 158 -28.49 -12.80 -8.05
CA ASP A 158 -28.33 -12.03 -9.28
C ASP A 158 -27.59 -12.87 -10.34
N GLN A 159 -28.21 -13.04 -11.50
CA GLN A 159 -27.60 -13.75 -12.64
C GLN A 159 -26.28 -13.12 -13.11
N LYS A 160 -26.02 -11.84 -12.81
CA LYS A 160 -24.73 -11.17 -13.08
C LYS A 160 -23.55 -11.88 -12.42
N LEU A 161 -23.75 -12.57 -11.28
CA LEU A 161 -22.71 -13.34 -10.60
C LEU A 161 -22.13 -14.47 -11.47
N LEU A 162 -22.94 -14.99 -12.41
CA LEU A 162 -22.59 -16.11 -13.28
C LEU A 162 -22.17 -15.68 -14.69
N GLN A 163 -22.23 -14.39 -14.98
CA GLN A 163 -21.88 -13.86 -16.30
C GLN A 163 -20.36 -13.71 -16.45
N ARG A 164 -19.88 -13.88 -17.69
CA ARG A 164 -18.50 -13.56 -18.05
C ARG A 164 -18.24 -12.08 -17.86
N GLN A 165 -17.17 -11.76 -17.14
CA GLN A 165 -16.77 -10.40 -16.87
C GLN A 165 -15.90 -9.82 -17.99
N THR A 166 -15.93 -8.50 -18.15
CA THR A 166 -14.95 -7.76 -18.98
C THR A 166 -13.55 -7.84 -18.34
N VAL A 167 -12.53 -7.52 -19.11
CA VAL A 167 -11.15 -7.42 -18.62
C VAL A 167 -11.01 -6.45 -17.44
N SER A 168 -11.85 -5.43 -17.37
CA SER A 168 -11.83 -4.41 -16.31
C SER A 168 -12.46 -4.87 -14.99
N GLY A 169 -13.13 -6.03 -14.94
CA GLY A 169 -13.93 -6.46 -13.81
C GLY A 169 -15.35 -5.87 -13.78
N ILE A 170 -16.10 -6.16 -12.71
CA ILE A 170 -17.49 -5.71 -12.59
C ILE A 170 -17.58 -4.18 -12.39
N TYR A 171 -18.65 -3.61 -12.93
CA TYR A 171 -18.87 -2.16 -12.85
C TYR A 171 -19.09 -1.69 -11.41
N GLU A 172 -19.83 -2.44 -10.64
CA GLU A 172 -20.19 -2.16 -9.24
C GLU A 172 -18.95 -1.98 -8.36
N LEU A 173 -17.95 -2.87 -8.46
CA LEU A 173 -16.70 -2.72 -7.70
C LEU A 173 -15.90 -1.50 -8.17
N ARG A 174 -15.81 -1.28 -9.48
CA ARG A 174 -15.11 -0.11 -10.03
C ARG A 174 -15.76 1.20 -9.58
N LEU A 175 -17.08 1.23 -9.51
CA LEU A 175 -17.84 2.39 -9.00
C LEU A 175 -17.59 2.61 -7.50
N ALA A 176 -17.63 1.54 -6.69
CA ALA A 176 -17.33 1.60 -5.25
C ALA A 176 -15.90 2.12 -5.00
N ILE A 177 -14.90 1.63 -5.76
CA ILE A 177 -13.52 2.11 -5.69
C ILE A 177 -13.43 3.59 -6.09
N SER A 178 -14.10 4.00 -7.17
CA SER A 178 -14.12 5.41 -7.61
C SER A 178 -14.64 6.34 -6.50
N ARG A 179 -15.74 5.97 -5.85
CA ARG A 179 -16.31 6.73 -4.72
C ARG A 179 -15.36 6.77 -3.52
N TYR A 180 -14.79 5.63 -3.17
CA TYR A 180 -13.80 5.53 -2.11
C TYR A 180 -12.59 6.46 -2.36
N LEU A 181 -12.02 6.42 -3.55
CA LEU A 181 -10.88 7.25 -3.92
C LEU A 181 -11.20 8.75 -3.91
N ALA A 182 -12.40 9.13 -4.36
CA ALA A 182 -12.85 10.52 -4.29
C ALA A 182 -12.96 11.01 -2.84
N SER A 183 -13.50 10.17 -1.95
CA SER A 183 -13.73 10.53 -0.54
C SER A 183 -12.45 10.53 0.32
N PHE A 184 -11.51 9.59 0.07
CA PHE A 184 -10.36 9.34 0.97
C PHE A 184 -9.00 9.74 0.40
N ARG A 185 -8.88 9.86 -0.95
CA ARG A 185 -7.61 10.17 -1.62
C ARG A 185 -7.67 11.43 -2.46
N ASN A 186 -8.82 12.11 -2.48
CA ASN A 186 -9.09 13.26 -3.36
C ASN A 186 -8.77 12.95 -4.85
N MET A 187 -8.99 11.70 -5.27
CA MET A 187 -8.76 11.25 -6.63
C MET A 187 -10.09 11.16 -7.37
N ARG A 188 -10.30 12.03 -8.37
CA ARG A 188 -11.50 12.03 -9.19
C ARG A 188 -11.28 11.17 -10.43
N VAL A 189 -11.68 9.92 -10.36
CA VAL A 189 -11.56 8.94 -11.43
C VAL A 189 -12.93 8.33 -11.78
N THR A 190 -13.13 7.97 -13.04
CA THR A 190 -14.36 7.29 -13.44
C THR A 190 -14.19 5.77 -13.41
N PRO A 191 -15.27 4.98 -13.28
CA PRO A 191 -15.19 3.52 -13.29
C PRO A 191 -14.52 2.95 -14.56
N GLU A 192 -14.59 3.65 -15.69
CA GLU A 192 -13.98 3.24 -16.96
C GLU A 192 -12.46 3.26 -16.94
N GLN A 193 -11.86 4.08 -16.08
CA GLN A 193 -10.41 4.14 -15.87
C GLN A 193 -9.88 3.01 -14.99
N ILE A 194 -10.74 2.32 -14.25
CA ILE A 194 -10.36 1.34 -13.23
C ILE A 194 -10.33 -0.06 -13.84
N ILE A 195 -9.24 -0.78 -13.66
CA ILE A 195 -9.03 -2.16 -14.07
C ILE A 195 -8.75 -3.01 -12.84
N ILE A 196 -9.56 -4.04 -12.61
CA ILE A 196 -9.39 -4.99 -11.50
C ILE A 196 -8.46 -6.12 -11.93
N GLY A 197 -7.53 -6.51 -11.05
CA GLY A 197 -6.60 -7.61 -11.29
C GLY A 197 -6.44 -8.54 -10.09
N ALA A 198 -5.99 -9.76 -10.37
CA ALA A 198 -5.69 -10.78 -9.35
C ALA A 198 -4.33 -10.53 -8.69
N GLY A 199 -4.23 -9.46 -7.91
CA GLY A 199 -2.99 -8.92 -7.36
C GLY A 199 -2.25 -8.02 -8.35
N THR A 200 -1.29 -7.25 -7.84
CA THR A 200 -0.50 -6.31 -8.65
C THR A 200 0.31 -7.00 -9.75
N GLU A 201 0.70 -8.27 -9.53
CA GLU A 201 1.43 -9.07 -10.51
C GLU A 201 0.69 -9.20 -11.84
N SER A 202 -0.62 -9.47 -11.78
CA SER A 202 -1.46 -9.56 -12.98
C SER A 202 -1.60 -8.20 -13.67
N LEU A 203 -1.68 -7.12 -12.92
CA LEU A 203 -1.77 -5.76 -13.46
C LEU A 203 -0.48 -5.37 -14.18
N TYR A 204 0.68 -5.66 -13.60
CA TYR A 204 1.98 -5.41 -14.25
C TYR A 204 2.15 -6.23 -15.53
N SER A 205 1.71 -7.49 -15.52
CA SER A 205 1.70 -8.33 -16.74
C SER A 205 0.82 -7.71 -17.82
N MET A 206 -0.37 -7.24 -17.47
CA MET A 206 -1.26 -6.55 -18.42
C MET A 206 -0.66 -5.25 -18.95
N LEU A 207 0.06 -4.48 -18.11
CA LEU A 207 0.71 -3.24 -18.55
C LEU A 207 1.82 -3.52 -19.55
N VAL A 208 2.64 -4.57 -19.35
CA VAL A 208 3.66 -4.96 -20.34
C VAL A 208 3.02 -5.39 -21.66
N GLN A 209 1.95 -6.20 -21.60
CA GLN A 209 1.22 -6.60 -22.80
C GLN A 209 0.57 -5.39 -23.51
N PHE A 210 0.09 -4.42 -22.75
CA PHE A 210 -0.52 -3.21 -23.29
C PHE A 210 0.49 -2.31 -24.00
N PHE A 211 1.63 -2.01 -23.36
CA PHE A 211 2.67 -1.15 -23.93
C PHE A 211 3.51 -1.86 -25.00
N GLY A 212 3.58 -3.18 -24.97
CA GLY A 212 4.36 -4.02 -25.86
C GLY A 212 5.71 -4.41 -25.29
N SER A 213 6.24 -5.53 -25.80
CA SER A 213 7.57 -6.06 -25.46
C SER A 213 8.69 -5.10 -25.89
N GLY A 214 9.82 -5.15 -25.20
CA GLY A 214 10.99 -4.33 -25.53
C GLY A 214 10.98 -2.93 -24.93
N LYS A 215 9.90 -2.52 -24.26
CA LYS A 215 9.88 -1.26 -23.48
C LYS A 215 10.90 -1.32 -22.35
N LYS A 216 11.61 -0.21 -22.14
CA LYS A 216 12.54 -0.03 -21.03
C LYS A 216 11.76 0.54 -19.84
N ILE A 217 11.61 -0.29 -18.80
CA ILE A 217 10.91 0.09 -17.58
C ILE A 217 11.95 0.28 -16.47
N ALA A 218 12.14 1.52 -16.01
CA ALA A 218 13.00 1.77 -14.86
C ALA A 218 12.33 1.26 -13.58
N VAL A 219 13.12 0.58 -12.75
CA VAL A 219 12.75 0.17 -11.38
C VAL A 219 13.74 0.77 -10.40
N GLU A 220 13.27 1.08 -9.20
CA GLU A 220 14.09 1.69 -8.14
C GLU A 220 15.18 0.71 -7.65
N ASN A 221 16.41 1.22 -7.47
CA ASN A 221 17.55 0.47 -6.92
C ASN A 221 18.13 1.23 -5.71
N PRO A 222 18.05 0.69 -4.45
CA PRO A 222 17.48 -0.61 -4.10
C PRO A 222 15.96 -0.67 -4.35
N GLY A 223 15.41 -1.88 -4.50
CA GLY A 223 14.00 -2.05 -4.79
C GLY A 223 13.49 -3.47 -4.57
N TYR A 224 12.21 -3.69 -4.83
CA TYR A 224 11.60 -5.01 -4.72
C TYR A 224 11.84 -5.82 -5.99
N HIS A 225 12.84 -6.70 -5.97
CA HIS A 225 13.32 -7.46 -7.14
C HIS A 225 12.24 -8.23 -7.90
N LYS A 226 11.13 -8.59 -7.22
CA LYS A 226 10.01 -9.28 -7.86
C LYS A 226 9.38 -8.44 -8.97
N ILE A 227 9.38 -7.11 -8.85
CA ILE A 227 8.81 -6.21 -9.86
C ILE A 227 9.56 -6.33 -11.19
N ALA A 228 10.89 -6.24 -11.13
CA ALA A 228 11.73 -6.41 -12.33
C ALA A 228 11.51 -7.78 -12.98
N LYS A 229 11.50 -8.86 -12.17
CA LYS A 229 11.24 -10.21 -12.66
C LYS A 229 9.90 -10.36 -13.35
N ILE A 230 8.84 -9.69 -12.85
CA ILE A 230 7.52 -9.70 -13.50
C ILE A 230 7.58 -9.01 -14.85
N PHE A 231 8.21 -7.82 -14.93
CA PHE A 231 8.36 -7.11 -16.18
C PHE A 231 9.14 -7.92 -17.21
N GLU A 232 10.26 -8.53 -16.83
CA GLU A 232 11.10 -9.37 -17.70
C GLU A 232 10.39 -10.64 -18.16
N ALA A 233 9.69 -11.33 -17.25
CA ALA A 233 8.91 -12.52 -17.57
C ALA A 233 7.81 -12.25 -18.62
N ASN A 234 7.37 -10.99 -18.75
CA ASN A 234 6.41 -10.55 -19.76
C ASN A 234 7.05 -9.88 -20.98
N GLY A 235 8.39 -9.90 -21.11
CA GLY A 235 9.11 -9.43 -22.28
C GLY A 235 9.49 -7.94 -22.29
N ALA A 236 9.29 -7.22 -21.19
CA ALA A 236 9.84 -5.86 -21.03
C ALA A 236 11.31 -5.92 -20.56
N ARG A 237 12.04 -4.82 -20.71
CA ARG A 237 13.40 -4.67 -20.18
C ARG A 237 13.34 -3.88 -18.88
N ALA A 238 13.51 -4.53 -17.74
CA ALA A 238 13.63 -3.86 -16.45
C ALA A 238 15.04 -3.26 -16.32
N ILE A 239 15.13 -1.96 -16.06
CA ILE A 239 16.37 -1.22 -15.88
C ILE A 239 16.45 -0.72 -14.43
N PRO A 240 17.28 -1.32 -13.57
CA PRO A 240 17.50 -0.81 -12.24
C PRO A 240 18.14 0.58 -12.30
N VAL A 241 17.50 1.57 -11.70
CA VAL A 241 17.99 2.94 -11.64
C VAL A 241 18.25 3.33 -10.20
N GLN A 242 19.49 3.76 -9.93
CA GLN A 242 19.89 4.15 -8.58
C GLN A 242 19.06 5.32 -8.09
N ILE A 243 18.48 5.18 -6.90
CA ILE A 243 17.80 6.28 -6.22
C ILE A 243 18.78 7.09 -5.37
N ASP A 244 18.52 8.38 -5.25
CA ASP A 244 19.14 9.26 -4.26
C ASP A 244 18.24 9.38 -3.00
N GLN A 245 18.48 10.40 -2.18
CA GLN A 245 17.66 10.67 -1.00
C GLN A 245 16.22 11.09 -1.33
N GLN A 246 15.94 11.50 -2.56
CA GLN A 246 14.64 11.98 -3.02
C GLN A 246 13.91 11.00 -3.95
N GLY A 247 14.53 9.90 -4.36
CA GLY A 247 14.00 8.93 -5.32
C GLY A 247 14.80 8.89 -6.62
N ILE A 248 14.24 8.40 -7.73
CA ILE A 248 14.94 8.32 -9.03
C ILE A 248 15.27 9.73 -9.56
N PRO A 249 16.55 10.05 -9.87
CA PRO A 249 16.92 11.29 -10.54
C PRO A 249 16.48 11.27 -12.01
N PRO A 250 15.77 12.30 -12.52
CA PRO A 250 15.34 12.36 -13.93
C PRO A 250 16.47 12.26 -14.95
N ALA A 251 17.66 12.79 -14.62
CA ALA A 251 18.83 12.71 -15.50
C ALA A 251 19.24 11.26 -15.83
N LEU A 252 19.09 10.34 -14.88
CA LEU A 252 19.39 8.92 -15.10
C LEU A 252 18.34 8.26 -16.02
N LEU A 253 17.10 8.76 -16.04
CA LEU A 253 16.05 8.28 -16.94
C LEU A 253 16.36 8.65 -18.38
N GLU A 254 16.83 9.87 -18.63
CA GLU A 254 17.27 10.34 -19.95
C GLU A 254 18.49 9.56 -20.43
N GLN A 255 19.50 9.42 -19.58
CA GLN A 255 20.73 8.71 -19.92
C GLN A 255 20.46 7.26 -20.32
N ASN A 256 19.51 6.59 -19.69
CA ASN A 256 19.14 5.22 -19.96
C ASN A 256 18.04 5.08 -21.03
N GLN A 257 17.51 6.19 -21.56
CA GLN A 257 16.42 6.20 -22.55
C GLN A 257 15.20 5.42 -22.07
N ILE A 258 14.72 5.74 -20.88
CA ILE A 258 13.60 5.04 -20.24
C ILE A 258 12.28 5.45 -20.88
N ASP A 259 11.42 4.47 -21.13
CA ASP A 259 10.04 4.68 -21.60
C ASP A 259 9.07 4.86 -20.41
N ILE A 260 9.19 4.00 -19.41
CA ILE A 260 8.25 3.91 -18.29
C ILE A 260 9.04 3.83 -17.00
N ILE A 261 8.56 4.47 -15.94
CA ILE A 261 9.13 4.30 -14.59
C ILE A 261 8.14 3.62 -13.67
N HIS A 262 8.62 2.72 -12.82
CA HIS A 262 7.87 2.15 -11.71
C HIS A 262 8.45 2.67 -10.40
N ILE A 263 7.65 3.34 -9.60
CA ILE A 263 8.06 4.01 -8.36
C ILE A 263 7.00 3.85 -7.26
N SER A 264 7.45 3.89 -6.00
CA SER A 264 6.58 3.87 -4.81
C SER A 264 6.75 5.17 -4.00
N PRO A 265 6.18 6.30 -4.48
CA PRO A 265 6.52 7.63 -3.96
C PRO A 265 5.95 7.92 -2.57
N SER A 266 4.92 7.22 -2.14
CA SER A 266 4.29 7.41 -0.83
C SER A 266 5.04 6.70 0.30
N HIS A 267 5.67 5.56 -0.02
CA HIS A 267 6.46 4.76 0.91
C HIS A 267 7.34 3.78 0.13
N HIS A 268 8.58 4.17 -0.12
CA HIS A 268 9.51 3.37 -0.92
C HIS A 268 9.94 2.09 -0.20
N PHE A 269 9.79 0.93 -0.85
CA PHE A 269 10.37 -0.32 -0.36
C PHE A 269 11.72 -0.60 -1.03
N PRO A 270 12.80 -0.88 -0.30
CA PRO A 270 12.86 -1.18 1.13
C PRO A 270 13.23 -0.02 2.04
N THR A 271 13.50 1.19 1.53
CA THR A 271 14.10 2.26 2.31
C THR A 271 13.12 2.99 3.25
N GLY A 272 11.80 2.83 3.11
CA GLY A 272 10.80 3.54 3.90
C GLY A 272 10.62 5.02 3.52
N ARG A 273 11.43 5.53 2.60
CA ARG A 273 11.44 6.96 2.25
C ARG A 273 10.18 7.40 1.54
N VAL A 274 9.82 8.63 1.82
CA VAL A 274 8.74 9.35 1.13
C VAL A 274 9.35 10.28 0.10
N MET A 275 8.93 10.14 -1.16
CA MET A 275 9.39 11.03 -2.25
C MET A 275 8.87 12.45 -2.04
N PRO A 276 9.74 13.47 -1.94
CA PRO A 276 9.33 14.86 -1.75
C PRO A 276 8.61 15.40 -2.99
N ILE A 277 7.74 16.40 -2.78
CA ILE A 277 6.92 16.99 -3.86
C ILE A 277 7.76 17.50 -5.03
N ARG A 278 8.91 18.07 -4.76
CA ARG A 278 9.82 18.56 -5.82
C ARG A 278 10.18 17.44 -6.79
N ARG A 279 10.63 16.28 -6.30
CA ARG A 279 11.00 15.14 -7.15
C ARG A 279 9.79 14.58 -7.90
N ARG A 280 8.60 14.56 -7.26
CA ARG A 280 7.35 14.15 -7.96
C ARG A 280 7.07 15.07 -9.15
N LEU A 281 7.22 16.38 -8.99
CA LEU A 281 7.05 17.36 -10.09
C LEU A 281 8.11 17.21 -11.17
N GLU A 282 9.37 16.97 -10.81
CA GLU A 282 10.45 16.71 -11.76
C GLU A 282 10.16 15.46 -12.63
N LEU A 283 9.64 14.38 -12.02
CA LEU A 283 9.26 13.15 -12.73
C LEU A 283 8.01 13.33 -13.60
N LEU A 284 7.01 14.08 -13.14
CA LEU A 284 5.84 14.42 -13.93
C LEU A 284 6.24 15.21 -15.18
N ASN A 285 7.09 16.21 -15.02
CA ASN A 285 7.64 16.98 -16.14
C ASN A 285 8.43 16.09 -17.11
N TRP A 286 9.27 15.19 -16.60
CA TRP A 286 9.97 14.20 -17.44
C TRP A 286 9.00 13.36 -18.28
N ALA A 287 7.90 12.92 -17.71
CA ALA A 287 6.90 12.11 -18.42
C ALA A 287 6.13 12.92 -19.48
N GLU A 288 5.95 14.22 -19.28
CA GLU A 288 5.28 15.11 -20.24
C GLU A 288 6.17 15.50 -21.43
N GLN A 289 7.49 15.52 -21.25
CA GLN A 289 8.44 15.98 -22.28
C GLN A 289 8.49 15.08 -23.52
N ALA A 290 8.05 13.82 -23.45
CA ALA A 290 8.03 12.95 -24.61
C ALA A 290 6.76 12.07 -24.67
N PRO A 291 6.22 11.88 -25.89
CA PRO A 291 5.10 10.95 -26.08
C PRO A 291 5.55 9.51 -25.74
N GLY A 292 4.62 8.75 -25.11
CA GLY A 292 4.88 7.35 -24.76
C GLY A 292 5.61 7.14 -23.43
N ARG A 293 6.02 8.19 -22.73
CA ARG A 293 6.53 8.12 -21.35
C ARG A 293 5.38 8.05 -20.36
N TYR A 294 5.49 7.15 -19.40
CA TYR A 294 4.51 6.97 -18.33
C TYR A 294 5.16 6.69 -16.99
N ILE A 295 4.42 6.97 -15.92
CA ILE A 295 4.80 6.67 -14.54
C ILE A 295 3.81 5.64 -14.01
N ILE A 296 4.31 4.51 -13.50
CA ILE A 296 3.54 3.56 -12.70
C ILE A 296 3.78 3.94 -11.24
N GLU A 297 2.75 4.51 -10.60
CA GLU A 297 2.74 4.86 -9.18
C GLU A 297 2.18 3.68 -8.38
N ASP A 298 3.07 2.93 -7.72
CA ASP A 298 2.71 1.80 -6.84
C ASP A 298 2.48 2.30 -5.42
N ASP A 299 1.23 2.29 -4.98
CA ASP A 299 0.77 2.83 -3.71
C ASP A 299 0.26 1.69 -2.79
N TYR A 300 1.14 0.72 -2.50
CA TYR A 300 0.81 -0.57 -1.91
C TYR A 300 0.41 -0.54 -0.42
N ASP A 301 0.82 0.47 0.37
CA ASP A 301 0.59 0.53 1.83
C ASP A 301 0.39 1.94 2.40
N SER A 302 0.09 2.92 1.57
CA SER A 302 -0.07 4.33 1.96
C SER A 302 -1.21 4.60 2.95
N GLU A 303 -2.15 3.67 3.09
CA GLU A 303 -3.18 3.69 4.12
C GLU A 303 -2.59 3.63 5.53
N PHE A 304 -1.39 3.07 5.68
CA PHE A 304 -0.67 2.92 6.96
C PHE A 304 0.31 4.07 7.25
N ARG A 305 -0.02 5.28 6.82
CA ARG A 305 0.72 6.47 7.27
C ARG A 305 0.25 6.87 8.66
N PHE A 306 1.19 6.93 9.62
CA PHE A 306 0.87 7.15 11.05
C PHE A 306 1.06 8.59 11.50
N ALA A 307 1.90 9.35 10.80
CA ALA A 307 2.15 10.76 11.07
C ALA A 307 1.80 11.63 9.85
N GLY A 308 1.28 12.82 10.10
CA GLY A 308 0.97 13.80 9.07
C GLY A 308 -0.27 13.49 8.23
N LYS A 309 -0.54 14.37 7.27
CA LYS A 309 -1.65 14.26 6.31
C LYS A 309 -1.34 13.18 5.25
N PRO A 310 -2.37 12.53 4.66
CA PRO A 310 -2.16 11.72 3.46
C PRO A 310 -1.48 12.55 2.37
N LEU A 311 -0.45 11.98 1.76
CA LEU A 311 0.22 12.66 0.65
C LEU A 311 -0.64 12.58 -0.60
N PRO A 312 -0.78 13.68 -1.37
CA PRO A 312 -1.41 13.63 -2.67
C PRO A 312 -0.69 12.62 -3.56
N THR A 313 -1.43 11.83 -4.32
CA THR A 313 -0.87 10.93 -5.32
C THR A 313 -0.39 11.72 -6.53
N MET A 314 0.57 11.18 -7.26
CA MET A 314 0.99 11.80 -8.54
C MET A 314 -0.13 11.72 -9.58
N GLN A 315 -0.95 10.66 -9.52
CA GLN A 315 -2.13 10.51 -10.38
C GLN A 315 -3.13 11.67 -10.22
N ALA A 316 -3.33 12.16 -8.99
CA ALA A 316 -4.22 13.29 -8.72
C ALA A 316 -3.73 14.63 -9.33
N SER A 317 -2.48 14.72 -9.80
CA SER A 317 -1.94 15.90 -10.48
C SER A 317 -2.59 16.18 -11.84
N GLY A 318 -3.27 15.19 -12.43
CA GLY A 318 -4.05 15.35 -13.67
C GLY A 318 -3.24 15.41 -14.97
N THR A 319 -1.93 15.14 -14.95
CA THR A 319 -1.06 15.22 -16.14
C THR A 319 -1.40 14.19 -17.24
N GLY A 320 -2.22 13.19 -16.94
CA GLY A 320 -2.54 12.12 -17.89
C GLY A 320 -1.38 11.17 -18.21
N ARG A 321 -0.29 11.20 -17.43
CA ARG A 321 0.90 10.36 -17.61
C ARG A 321 1.12 9.35 -16.50
N VAL A 322 0.26 9.31 -15.50
CA VAL A 322 0.40 8.46 -14.32
C VAL A 322 -0.62 7.34 -14.34
N ILE A 323 -0.14 6.11 -14.24
CA ILE A 323 -0.92 4.89 -14.00
C ILE A 323 -0.76 4.58 -12.52
N TYR A 324 -1.85 4.68 -11.78
CA TYR A 324 -1.86 4.39 -10.35
C TYR A 324 -2.20 2.92 -10.10
N VAL A 325 -1.48 2.27 -9.20
CA VAL A 325 -1.69 0.87 -8.81
C VAL A 325 -1.83 0.78 -7.30
N ASN A 326 -2.83 0.03 -6.82
CA ASN A 326 -3.03 -0.25 -5.41
C ASN A 326 -3.59 -1.67 -5.20
N THR A 327 -3.55 -2.15 -3.95
CA THR A 327 -3.92 -3.53 -3.62
C THR A 327 -4.69 -3.64 -2.30
N PHE A 328 -5.74 -4.44 -2.29
CA PHE A 328 -6.45 -4.82 -1.07
C PHE A 328 -5.71 -5.90 -0.26
N SER A 329 -4.68 -6.54 -0.86
CA SER A 329 -3.93 -7.61 -0.18
C SER A 329 -3.16 -7.14 1.07
N LYS A 330 -2.84 -5.86 1.16
CA LYS A 330 -2.19 -5.25 2.34
C LYS A 330 -3.17 -4.74 3.37
N THR A 331 -4.32 -4.31 2.93
CA THR A 331 -5.32 -3.68 3.79
C THR A 331 -6.35 -4.67 4.34
N ILE A 332 -6.63 -5.75 3.62
CA ILE A 332 -7.58 -6.79 4.04
C ILE A 332 -6.86 -8.08 4.46
N ALA A 333 -6.29 -8.83 3.51
CA ALA A 333 -5.49 -10.02 3.79
C ALA A 333 -4.63 -10.40 2.56
N PRO A 334 -3.45 -11.04 2.76
CA PRO A 334 -2.57 -11.43 1.64
C PRO A 334 -3.20 -12.42 0.65
N SER A 335 -4.08 -13.31 1.12
CA SER A 335 -4.85 -14.25 0.29
C SER A 335 -5.94 -13.57 -0.53
N PHE A 336 -6.29 -12.34 -0.18
CA PHE A 336 -7.28 -11.52 -0.86
C PHE A 336 -6.66 -10.88 -2.10
N ARG A 337 -6.55 -11.65 -3.14
CA ARG A 337 -5.80 -11.30 -4.35
C ARG A 337 -6.57 -10.32 -5.25
N ILE A 338 -7.07 -9.21 -4.70
CA ILE A 338 -7.70 -8.14 -5.46
C ILE A 338 -6.81 -6.90 -5.41
N SER A 339 -6.47 -6.41 -6.59
CA SER A 339 -5.76 -5.15 -6.81
C SER A 339 -6.45 -4.38 -7.92
N TYR A 340 -6.15 -3.11 -8.04
CA TYR A 340 -6.68 -2.31 -9.14
C TYR A 340 -5.63 -1.35 -9.67
N MET A 341 -5.75 -1.00 -10.95
CA MET A 341 -5.01 0.10 -11.54
C MET A 341 -5.97 1.13 -12.13
N ILE A 342 -5.50 2.37 -12.16
CA ILE A 342 -6.22 3.50 -12.74
C ILE A 342 -5.44 3.97 -13.95
N LEU A 343 -6.04 3.81 -15.11
CA LEU A 343 -5.46 4.29 -16.36
C LEU A 343 -5.78 5.78 -16.59
N PRO A 344 -4.84 6.55 -17.16
CA PRO A 344 -5.18 7.83 -17.76
C PRO A 344 -6.35 7.71 -18.75
N PRO A 345 -7.27 8.68 -18.82
CA PRO A 345 -8.43 8.62 -19.72
C PRO A 345 -8.06 8.32 -21.17
N ALA A 346 -6.95 8.88 -21.65
CA ALA A 346 -6.47 8.67 -23.02
C ALA A 346 -6.07 7.22 -23.32
N LEU A 347 -5.73 6.40 -22.32
CA LEU A 347 -5.33 5.02 -22.51
C LEU A 347 -6.48 4.02 -22.43
N THR A 348 -7.63 4.39 -21.86
CA THR A 348 -8.72 3.45 -21.58
C THR A 348 -9.27 2.80 -22.85
N GLY A 349 -9.50 3.59 -23.91
CA GLY A 349 -10.00 3.08 -25.19
C GLY A 349 -9.02 2.12 -25.87
N ASP A 350 -7.73 2.46 -25.88
CA ASP A 350 -6.72 1.60 -26.51
C ASP A 350 -6.44 0.34 -25.67
N PHE A 351 -6.55 0.44 -24.34
CA PHE A 351 -6.49 -0.73 -23.48
C PHE A 351 -7.61 -1.73 -23.79
N GLN A 352 -8.84 -1.24 -23.91
CA GLN A 352 -9.98 -2.09 -24.28
C GLN A 352 -9.83 -2.71 -25.67
N LYS A 353 -9.33 -1.97 -26.66
CA LYS A 353 -9.06 -2.51 -28.01
C LYS A 353 -8.00 -3.61 -27.99
N LYS A 354 -6.91 -3.42 -27.24
CA LYS A 354 -5.78 -4.37 -27.20
C LYS A 354 -6.03 -5.58 -26.32
N LEU A 355 -6.65 -5.40 -25.14
CA LEU A 355 -6.76 -6.42 -24.10
C LEU A 355 -8.22 -6.79 -23.76
N GLY A 356 -9.21 -6.18 -24.40
CA GLY A 356 -10.63 -6.40 -24.10
C GLY A 356 -11.12 -7.84 -24.36
N PHE A 357 -10.35 -8.67 -25.06
CA PHE A 357 -10.65 -10.08 -25.26
C PHE A 357 -10.40 -10.96 -24.01
N TYR A 358 -9.63 -10.47 -23.05
CA TYR A 358 -9.45 -11.13 -21.75
C TYR A 358 -10.70 -11.01 -20.87
N SER A 359 -10.82 -11.90 -19.92
CA SER A 359 -11.76 -11.76 -18.79
C SER A 359 -11.00 -11.39 -17.54
N CYS A 360 -11.66 -10.66 -16.63
CA CYS A 360 -11.09 -10.39 -15.31
C CYS A 360 -10.84 -11.72 -14.57
N PRO A 361 -9.64 -11.94 -14.01
CA PRO A 361 -9.31 -13.18 -13.32
C PRO A 361 -9.89 -13.26 -11.89
N VAL A 362 -10.44 -12.17 -11.36
CA VAL A 362 -11.03 -12.12 -10.01
C VAL A 362 -12.48 -12.58 -10.08
N SER A 363 -12.87 -13.48 -9.17
CA SER A 363 -14.25 -14.00 -9.08
C SER A 363 -15.28 -12.88 -8.92
N ALA A 364 -16.42 -12.98 -9.65
CA ALA A 364 -17.54 -12.06 -9.49
C ALA A 364 -18.06 -12.03 -8.05
N PHE A 365 -18.14 -13.18 -7.39
CA PHE A 365 -18.61 -13.30 -5.99
C PHE A 365 -17.76 -12.43 -5.04
N GLU A 366 -16.44 -12.48 -5.19
CA GLU A 366 -15.52 -11.67 -4.38
C GLU A 366 -15.60 -10.19 -4.74
N GLN A 367 -15.73 -9.87 -6.01
CA GLN A 367 -15.83 -8.48 -6.46
C GLN A 367 -17.13 -7.82 -5.97
N PHE A 368 -18.28 -8.49 -6.06
CA PHE A 368 -19.54 -7.97 -5.53
C PHE A 368 -19.51 -7.85 -4.00
N THR A 369 -18.94 -8.85 -3.31
CA THR A 369 -18.76 -8.80 -1.86
C THR A 369 -17.91 -7.60 -1.44
N LEU A 370 -16.81 -7.36 -2.15
CA LEU A 370 -15.94 -6.21 -1.88
C LEU A 370 -16.62 -4.87 -2.19
N ALA A 371 -17.42 -4.80 -3.26
CA ALA A 371 -18.18 -3.62 -3.60
C ALA A 371 -19.15 -3.23 -2.46
N HIS A 372 -19.94 -4.18 -1.96
CA HIS A 372 -20.81 -3.97 -0.81
C HIS A 372 -20.01 -3.58 0.44
N PHE A 373 -18.91 -4.30 0.72
CA PHE A 373 -18.04 -4.03 1.87
C PHE A 373 -17.47 -2.60 1.86
N ILE A 374 -17.21 -2.03 0.68
CA ILE A 374 -16.80 -0.63 0.50
C ILE A 374 -17.99 0.32 0.65
N ASP A 375 -19.08 0.10 -0.09
CA ASP A 375 -20.23 1.01 -0.14
C ASP A 375 -20.94 1.13 1.22
N ASP A 376 -20.98 0.07 2.03
CA ASP A 376 -21.51 0.06 3.40
C ASP A 376 -20.55 0.66 4.45
N GLY A 377 -19.40 1.17 4.00
CA GLY A 377 -18.38 1.79 4.86
C GLY A 377 -17.66 0.82 5.78
N LEU A 378 -17.80 -0.50 5.57
CA LEU A 378 -17.13 -1.53 6.36
C LEU A 378 -15.63 -1.56 6.10
N TYR A 379 -15.22 -1.33 4.86
CA TYR A 379 -13.82 -1.24 4.47
C TYR A 379 -13.11 -0.07 5.17
N GLU A 380 -13.71 1.11 5.19
CA GLU A 380 -13.18 2.27 5.91
C GLU A 380 -12.98 1.97 7.39
N ARG A 381 -14.04 1.45 8.04
CA ARG A 381 -13.97 1.06 9.46
C ARG A 381 -12.88 0.02 9.74
N HIS A 382 -12.69 -0.91 8.80
CA HIS A 382 -11.61 -1.88 8.88
C HIS A 382 -10.24 -1.22 8.77
N LEU A 383 -10.01 -0.34 7.79
CA LEU A 383 -8.75 0.40 7.63
C LEU A 383 -8.36 1.17 8.88
N ILE A 384 -9.32 1.85 9.50
CA ILE A 384 -9.08 2.62 10.72
C ILE A 384 -8.63 1.72 11.86
N ARG A 385 -9.29 0.56 12.05
CA ARG A 385 -8.88 -0.45 13.05
C ARG A 385 -7.48 -0.97 12.79
N MET A 386 -7.17 -1.30 11.53
CA MET A 386 -5.86 -1.79 11.12
C MET A 386 -4.77 -0.73 11.32
N LYS A 387 -5.02 0.52 10.92
CA LYS A 387 -4.09 1.63 11.13
C LYS A 387 -3.77 1.84 12.62
N ASN A 388 -4.78 1.83 13.48
CA ASN A 388 -4.58 1.97 14.92
C ASN A 388 -3.81 0.77 15.51
N TYR A 389 -4.14 -0.44 15.07
CA TYR A 389 -3.45 -1.64 15.50
C TYR A 389 -1.96 -1.58 15.14
N TYR A 390 -1.62 -1.30 13.88
CA TYR A 390 -0.22 -1.25 13.44
C TYR A 390 0.55 -0.08 14.04
N ARG A 391 -0.08 1.07 14.25
CA ARG A 391 0.53 2.18 14.98
C ARG A 391 0.90 1.77 16.41
N ASN A 392 -0.01 1.10 17.12
CA ASN A 392 0.23 0.66 18.49
C ASN A 392 1.28 -0.46 18.54
N LEU A 393 1.27 -1.38 17.59
CA LEU A 393 2.26 -2.45 17.47
C LEU A 393 3.65 -1.88 17.21
N ARG A 394 3.78 -0.96 16.24
CA ARG A 394 5.02 -0.24 15.94
C ARG A 394 5.56 0.48 17.18
N ASN A 395 4.71 1.28 17.82
CA ASN A 395 5.11 2.05 19.00
C ASN A 395 5.57 1.14 20.15
N ALA A 396 4.88 0.02 20.38
CA ALA A 396 5.28 -0.97 21.38
C ALA A 396 6.64 -1.61 21.05
N PHE A 397 6.87 -1.90 19.77
CA PHE A 397 8.13 -2.50 19.34
C PHE A 397 9.30 -1.51 19.43
N ILE A 398 9.13 -0.28 18.94
CA ILE A 398 10.13 0.80 19.07
C ILE A 398 10.44 1.06 20.53
N TYR A 399 9.42 1.21 21.38
CA TYR A 399 9.60 1.42 22.82
C TYR A 399 10.41 0.29 23.46
N ALA A 400 10.14 -0.97 23.11
CA ALA A 400 10.88 -2.11 23.64
C ALA A 400 12.34 -2.10 23.17
N LEU A 401 12.63 -1.71 21.92
CA LEU A 401 13.99 -1.52 21.41
C LEU A 401 14.73 -0.40 22.15
N GLU A 402 14.10 0.75 22.36
CA GLU A 402 14.67 1.91 23.06
C GLU A 402 14.97 1.61 24.53
N LYS A 403 14.17 0.75 25.18
CA LYS A 403 14.38 0.33 26.57
C LYS A 403 15.33 -0.87 26.72
N SER A 404 15.76 -1.47 25.63
CA SER A 404 16.66 -2.62 25.62
C SER A 404 18.12 -2.24 25.92
N ARG A 405 18.92 -3.23 26.31
CA ARG A 405 20.36 -3.04 26.54
C ARG A 405 21.13 -2.68 25.27
N ILE A 406 20.59 -3.02 24.10
CA ILE A 406 21.19 -2.73 22.81
C ILE A 406 20.79 -1.35 22.27
N SER A 407 19.93 -0.59 22.94
CA SER A 407 19.49 0.74 22.53
C SER A 407 20.65 1.69 22.14
N PRO A 408 21.77 1.78 22.87
CA PRO A 408 22.88 2.65 22.46
C PRO A 408 23.53 2.28 21.12
N LEU A 409 23.35 1.04 20.69
CA LEU A 409 23.89 0.51 19.43
C LEU A 409 22.90 0.67 18.26
N LEU A 410 21.65 1.09 18.51
CA LEU A 410 20.60 1.16 17.51
C LEU A 410 20.43 2.56 16.94
N THR A 411 20.06 2.61 15.68
CA THR A 411 19.45 3.78 15.05
C THR A 411 18.22 3.32 14.27
N ILE A 412 17.03 3.84 14.64
CA ILE A 412 15.76 3.55 14.01
C ILE A 412 15.49 4.70 13.02
N GLN A 413 15.05 4.36 11.80
CA GLN A 413 14.80 5.33 10.73
C GLN A 413 13.54 4.94 9.96
N GLU A 414 12.84 5.94 9.40
CA GLU A 414 11.69 5.78 8.50
C GLU A 414 10.49 5.04 9.14
N GLU A 415 10.26 5.26 10.42
CA GLU A 415 9.21 4.58 11.18
C GLU A 415 7.83 5.24 11.05
N GLU A 416 7.71 6.42 10.45
CA GLU A 416 6.46 7.22 10.45
C GLU A 416 5.39 6.73 9.48
N ALA A 417 5.75 5.87 8.54
CA ALA A 417 4.84 5.36 7.52
C ALA A 417 5.06 3.87 7.25
N GLY A 418 4.02 3.19 6.73
CA GLY A 418 4.07 1.83 6.26
C GLY A 418 4.23 0.77 7.33
N LEU A 419 4.49 -0.46 6.89
CA LEU A 419 4.54 -1.66 7.74
C LEU A 419 5.97 -2.16 7.98
N HIS A 420 6.99 -1.35 7.67
CA HIS A 420 8.39 -1.63 7.96
C HIS A 420 9.13 -0.33 8.35
N PHE A 421 10.27 -0.50 8.98
CA PHE A 421 11.22 0.57 9.26
C PHE A 421 12.65 0.04 9.12
N LEU A 422 13.63 0.94 9.12
CA LEU A 422 15.04 0.58 9.06
C LEU A 422 15.65 0.56 10.45
N LEU A 423 16.46 -0.47 10.71
CA LEU A 423 17.21 -0.64 11.95
C LEU A 423 18.70 -0.78 11.63
N SER A 424 19.48 0.22 11.98
CA SER A 424 20.93 0.23 11.78
C SER A 424 21.67 -0.04 13.09
N PHE A 425 22.81 -0.76 13.00
CA PHE A 425 23.62 -1.14 14.16
C PHE A 425 24.99 -0.43 14.14
N LYS A 426 25.32 0.26 15.22
CA LYS A 426 26.63 0.87 15.49
C LYS A 426 27.57 -0.17 16.12
N THR A 427 28.24 -0.97 15.28
CA THR A 427 29.12 -2.06 15.72
C THR A 427 30.27 -2.24 14.73
N SER A 428 31.35 -2.90 15.15
CA SER A 428 32.46 -3.30 14.27
C SER A 428 32.14 -4.53 13.41
N GLN A 429 31.09 -5.30 13.76
CA GLN A 429 30.69 -6.49 13.01
C GLN A 429 30.15 -6.11 11.63
N SER A 430 30.40 -6.98 10.64
CA SER A 430 29.77 -6.82 9.30
C SER A 430 28.28 -7.14 9.34
N GLY A 431 27.52 -6.67 8.34
CA GLY A 431 26.11 -7.01 8.20
C GLY A 431 25.85 -8.53 8.15
N ASP A 432 26.69 -9.28 7.44
CA ASP A 432 26.55 -10.74 7.33
C ASP A 432 26.83 -11.44 8.65
N GLN A 433 27.80 -10.94 9.44
CA GLN A 433 28.05 -11.45 10.78
C GLN A 433 26.86 -11.21 11.71
N LEU A 434 26.29 -10.00 11.67
CA LEU A 434 25.08 -9.67 12.42
C LEU A 434 23.90 -10.54 12.00
N LYS A 435 23.68 -10.69 10.69
CA LYS A 435 22.61 -11.53 10.14
C LYS A 435 22.75 -12.98 10.62
N SER A 436 23.97 -13.53 10.57
CA SER A 436 24.24 -14.89 11.07
C SER A 436 23.99 -15.01 12.57
N ALA A 437 24.37 -14.01 13.36
CA ALA A 437 24.11 -13.98 14.81
C ALA A 437 22.61 -13.94 15.11
N PHE A 438 21.81 -13.14 14.38
CA PHE A 438 20.35 -13.12 14.52
C PHE A 438 19.72 -14.46 14.11
N LEU A 439 20.16 -15.06 13.01
CA LEU A 439 19.68 -16.38 12.57
C LEU A 439 19.93 -17.47 13.62
N THR A 440 21.09 -17.45 14.29
CA THR A 440 21.40 -18.37 15.40
C THR A 440 20.41 -18.22 16.57
N GLN A 441 19.86 -17.02 16.76
CA GLN A 441 18.80 -16.75 17.74
C GLN A 441 17.37 -17.00 17.17
N GLY A 442 17.26 -17.56 15.97
CA GLY A 442 15.97 -17.83 15.31
C GLY A 442 15.30 -16.59 14.74
N LEU A 443 16.02 -15.50 14.51
CA LEU A 443 15.50 -14.27 13.90
C LEU A 443 16.08 -14.10 12.50
N ASN A 444 15.22 -14.03 11.48
CA ASN A 444 15.63 -13.75 10.10
C ASN A 444 15.39 -12.27 9.79
N LEU A 445 16.44 -11.47 9.82
CA LEU A 445 16.42 -10.04 9.47
C LEU A 445 17.08 -9.86 8.09
N PRO A 446 16.36 -9.35 7.09
CA PRO A 446 16.95 -9.05 5.79
C PRO A 446 17.81 -7.78 5.86
N LEU A 447 19.02 -7.84 5.30
CA LEU A 447 19.87 -6.67 5.12
C LEU A 447 19.33 -5.77 4.02
N LEU A 448 19.46 -4.47 4.18
CA LEU A 448 19.12 -3.49 3.14
C LEU A 448 19.95 -3.74 1.86
N SER A 449 21.20 -4.19 2.01
CA SER A 449 22.07 -4.54 0.88
C SER A 449 21.54 -5.69 0.01
N GLU A 450 20.66 -6.54 0.52
CA GLU A 450 20.04 -7.63 -0.25
C GLU A 450 19.01 -7.14 -1.28
N PHE A 451 18.58 -5.90 -1.18
CA PHE A 451 17.60 -5.29 -2.08
C PHE A 451 18.24 -4.47 -3.21
N TYR A 452 19.58 -4.35 -3.22
CA TYR A 452 20.29 -3.77 -4.37
C TYR A 452 20.43 -4.82 -5.47
N TYR A 453 20.24 -4.37 -6.71
CA TYR A 453 20.52 -5.20 -7.87
C TYR A 453 22.04 -5.38 -7.99
N ARG A 454 22.49 -6.63 -8.25
CA ARG A 454 23.91 -6.93 -8.41
C ARG A 454 24.44 -6.35 -9.73
N ARG A 455 25.74 -6.06 -9.78
CA ARG A 455 26.41 -5.57 -11.01
C ARG A 455 26.21 -6.48 -12.21
N ASP A 456 26.31 -7.78 -12.01
CA ASP A 456 26.10 -8.81 -13.03
C ASP A 456 24.72 -8.71 -13.69
N TYR A 457 23.70 -8.29 -12.92
CA TYR A 457 22.36 -8.02 -13.44
C TYR A 457 22.35 -6.74 -14.29
N GLU A 458 23.01 -5.68 -13.84
CA GLU A 458 23.12 -4.41 -14.57
C GLU A 458 23.89 -4.59 -15.90
N GLU A 459 24.98 -5.34 -15.92
CA GLU A 459 25.75 -5.65 -17.12
C GLU A 459 24.97 -6.52 -18.12
N ALA A 460 24.26 -7.54 -17.63
CA ALA A 460 23.43 -8.41 -18.48
C ALA A 460 22.26 -7.66 -19.15
N VAL A 461 21.67 -6.69 -18.44
CA VAL A 461 20.50 -5.96 -18.94
C VAL A 461 20.89 -4.75 -19.79
N THR A 462 21.99 -4.06 -19.46
CA THR A 462 22.38 -2.81 -20.13
C THR A 462 23.43 -3.00 -21.25
N GLY A 463 24.13 -4.13 -21.26
CA GLY A 463 25.22 -4.40 -22.21
C GLY A 463 26.42 -3.46 -22.09
N LYS A 464 26.52 -2.69 -21.01
CA LYS A 464 27.63 -1.75 -20.77
C LYS A 464 28.57 -2.34 -19.73
N GLN A 465 29.80 -2.67 -20.15
CA GLN A 465 30.90 -2.91 -19.23
C GLN A 465 31.32 -1.60 -18.59
N GLY A 466 31.22 -1.57 -17.24
CA GLY A 466 32.03 -0.71 -16.39
C GLY A 466 31.91 0.78 -16.55
N SER A 467 30.82 1.40 -16.09
CA SER A 467 30.93 2.73 -15.51
C SER A 467 30.96 2.56 -13.97
N THR A 468 32.08 2.93 -13.36
CA THR A 468 32.25 3.03 -11.91
C THR A 468 31.37 4.16 -11.39
N ILE A 469 30.09 3.90 -11.22
CA ILE A 469 29.25 4.73 -10.38
C ILE A 469 29.32 4.09 -9.00
N SER A 470 30.17 4.64 -8.14
CA SER A 470 30.11 4.37 -6.72
C SER A 470 28.69 4.66 -6.22
N PRO A 471 28.08 3.79 -5.39
CA PRO A 471 26.80 4.12 -4.81
C PRO A 471 26.91 5.46 -4.09
N PRO A 472 25.91 6.37 -4.23
CA PRO A 472 25.92 7.63 -3.53
C PRO A 472 25.98 7.35 -2.02
N ASP A 473 26.83 8.12 -1.31
CA ASP A 473 27.05 7.99 0.11
C ASP A 473 25.73 8.08 0.88
N PHE A 474 25.30 6.95 1.43
CA PHE A 474 24.25 6.85 2.40
C PHE A 474 24.86 7.14 3.77
N GLU A 475 25.36 8.36 3.95
CA GLU A 475 25.77 8.78 5.28
C GLU A 475 24.54 9.13 6.13
N PRO A 476 24.43 8.51 7.34
CA PRO A 476 23.71 9.19 8.40
C PRO A 476 24.49 10.48 8.69
N ALA A 477 23.81 11.60 8.81
CA ALA A 477 24.42 12.89 9.11
C ALA A 477 25.38 12.74 10.32
N GLY A 478 26.69 12.73 10.08
CA GLY A 478 27.74 12.73 11.10
C GLY A 478 28.75 11.60 10.98
N GLN A 479 29.93 11.94 10.51
CA GLN A 479 31.25 11.30 10.57
C GLN A 479 31.70 10.46 9.37
N ALA A 480 32.62 11.05 8.63
CA ALA A 480 33.46 10.42 7.62
C ALA A 480 34.44 9.40 8.25
N GLY A 481 34.54 8.22 7.64
CA GLY A 481 35.64 7.29 7.91
C GLY A 481 35.32 5.84 7.56
N SER A 482 35.87 5.38 6.46
CA SER A 482 35.93 4.04 5.87
C SER A 482 34.83 3.71 4.86
N ALA A 483 35.27 3.36 3.65
CA ALA A 483 34.44 2.94 2.51
C ALA A 483 33.72 1.61 2.80
N SER A 484 32.61 1.68 3.54
CA SER A 484 31.67 0.57 3.69
C SER A 484 30.41 0.87 2.86
N PHE A 485 29.94 -0.13 2.16
CA PHE A 485 28.72 -0.11 1.35
C PHE A 485 27.57 0.57 2.11
N PRO A 486 26.86 1.54 1.53
CA PRO A 486 25.73 2.19 2.19
C PRO A 486 24.71 1.14 2.64
N GLY A 487 24.31 1.17 3.91
CA GLY A 487 23.38 0.18 4.45
C GLY A 487 23.99 -1.18 4.82
N ALA A 488 25.32 -1.34 4.84
CA ALA A 488 25.98 -2.60 5.16
C ALA A 488 25.62 -3.21 6.54
N ARG A 489 25.07 -2.40 7.44
CA ARG A 489 24.61 -2.80 8.80
C ARG A 489 23.19 -2.37 9.08
N THR A 490 22.42 -2.13 8.04
CA THR A 490 21.01 -1.70 8.11
C THR A 490 20.12 -2.86 7.71
N PHE A 491 19.12 -3.12 8.53
CA PHE A 491 18.14 -4.18 8.34
C PHE A 491 16.77 -3.59 8.06
N VAL A 492 15.98 -4.25 7.21
CA VAL A 492 14.59 -3.91 6.91
C VAL A 492 13.69 -4.70 7.86
N ILE A 493 12.99 -4.02 8.71
CA ILE A 493 12.18 -4.61 9.78
C ILE A 493 10.70 -4.57 9.40
N ASN A 494 10.20 -5.62 8.74
CA ASN A 494 8.77 -5.80 8.51
C ASN A 494 8.11 -6.30 9.79
N TYR A 495 7.37 -5.45 10.47
CA TYR A 495 6.72 -5.79 11.73
C TYR A 495 5.25 -6.20 11.58
N SER A 496 4.70 -6.19 10.38
CA SER A 496 3.26 -6.42 10.12
C SER A 496 2.75 -7.79 10.56
N ALA A 497 3.61 -8.81 10.53
CA ALA A 497 3.29 -10.16 10.99
C ALA A 497 3.65 -10.39 12.48
N LEU A 498 4.21 -9.39 13.17
CA LEU A 498 4.63 -9.51 14.57
C LEU A 498 3.43 -9.43 15.51
N GLU A 499 3.30 -10.40 16.40
CA GLU A 499 2.34 -10.35 17.50
C GLU A 499 2.91 -9.54 18.67
N LYS A 500 2.07 -8.69 19.27
CA LYS A 500 2.50 -7.79 20.36
C LYS A 500 3.13 -8.55 21.53
N GLU A 501 2.60 -9.71 21.82
CA GLU A 501 3.04 -10.62 22.89
C GLU A 501 4.45 -11.19 22.65
N LYS A 502 4.88 -11.29 21.38
CA LYS A 502 6.22 -11.79 21.00
C LYS A 502 7.30 -10.70 21.07
N ILE A 503 6.95 -9.42 21.16
CA ILE A 503 7.91 -8.30 21.18
C ILE A 503 9.01 -8.49 22.23
N PRO A 504 8.71 -8.78 23.51
CA PRO A 504 9.77 -8.94 24.53
C PRO A 504 10.75 -10.08 24.20
N ALA A 505 10.24 -11.19 23.66
CA ALA A 505 11.05 -12.33 23.28
C ALA A 505 11.93 -12.03 22.06
N VAL A 506 11.42 -11.29 21.07
CA VAL A 506 12.20 -10.83 19.91
C VAL A 506 13.34 -9.93 20.37
N VAL A 507 13.07 -8.92 21.17
CA VAL A 507 14.10 -7.98 21.66
C VAL A 507 15.16 -8.71 22.48
N LYS A 508 14.76 -9.62 23.39
CA LYS A 508 15.69 -10.44 24.17
C LYS A 508 16.61 -11.29 23.28
N ARG A 509 16.10 -11.85 22.19
CA ARG A 509 16.89 -12.61 21.22
C ARG A 509 17.86 -11.71 20.43
N MET A 510 17.45 -10.47 20.12
CA MET A 510 18.34 -9.46 19.51
C MET A 510 19.48 -9.10 20.48
N GLU A 511 19.18 -8.89 21.76
CA GLU A 511 20.20 -8.68 22.81
C GLU A 511 21.18 -9.85 22.89
N SER A 512 20.67 -11.09 22.91
CA SER A 512 21.51 -12.29 22.97
C SER A 512 22.41 -12.44 21.75
N ALA A 513 21.92 -12.09 20.55
CA ALA A 513 22.74 -12.13 19.33
C ALA A 513 23.93 -11.18 19.36
N LEU A 514 23.78 -10.02 20.01
CA LEU A 514 24.83 -9.00 20.09
C LEU A 514 25.76 -9.21 21.30
N GLN A 515 25.31 -9.82 22.40
CA GLN A 515 26.09 -10.06 23.61
C GLN A 515 27.11 -11.18 23.47
N CYS A 516 26.98 -12.09 22.53
CA CYS A 516 27.93 -13.18 22.32
C CYS A 516 29.33 -12.73 21.80
N LYS A 517 29.55 -11.44 21.55
CA LYS A 517 30.78 -10.91 20.96
C LYS A 517 31.14 -9.47 21.42
N VAL A 518 30.85 -9.11 22.67
CA VAL A 518 31.43 -7.89 23.29
C VAL A 518 32.56 -8.30 24.21
#